data_4d84fc8e97a12753d912d95b3f4f95b4
#
_entry.id   4d84fc8e97a12753d912d95b3f4f95b4
#
_cell.length_a   1.000
_cell.length_b   1.000
_cell.length_c   1.000
_cell.angle_alpha   90.00
_cell.angle_beta   90.00
_cell.angle_gamma   90.00
#
_symmetry.space_group_name_H-M   'P 1'
#
loop_
_entity.id
_entity.type
_entity.pdbx_description
1 polymer ?
#
loop_
_entity_poly.entity_id
_entity_poly.type
_entity_poly.pdbx_seq_one_letter_code
_entity_poly.pdbx_strand_id
1 'polypeptide(L)'
;TIGYSDADLTVLAEKAGKLDFCPNVPRRKQLDAVMNNSFAFGGNNASIIFGRQAGEPRRRPGAPDILLTGIGLVTPLGNGKTAYLDACRTGAHMEGAEASSHVTTADYDAQGLKMAFYRKLDHLSQMQAVSGMDALHDAAYTVTDENAGHIGMIIGTSEGAVGPSCDFQNLITQKGNAGGSAFKFPNTVYN
;
A
#
# COMPACT_ATOMS: atom_id res chain seq x y z
N THR A 1 15.15 -5.57 2.90
CA THR A 1 16.43 -4.91 2.60
C THR A 1 16.20 -3.79 1.62
N ILE A 2 16.65 -2.59 1.95
CA ILE A 2 16.50 -1.39 1.11
C ILE A 2 17.85 -1.17 0.41
N GLY A 3 17.83 -0.76 -0.86
CA GLY A 3 19.03 -0.34 -1.59
C GLY A 3 19.57 0.97 -1.03
N TYR A 4 20.84 0.97 -0.60
CA TYR A 4 21.58 2.14 -0.17
C TYR A 4 22.73 2.39 -1.13
N SER A 5 23.02 3.67 -1.44
CA SER A 5 24.25 4.03 -2.13
C SER A 5 25.47 3.93 -1.21
N ASP A 6 26.67 3.89 -1.78
CA ASP A 6 27.91 3.89 -0.98
C ASP A 6 28.03 5.15 -0.12
N ALA A 7 27.55 6.29 -0.60
CA ALA A 7 27.50 7.54 0.16
C ALA A 7 26.57 7.42 1.38
N ASP A 8 25.40 6.79 1.24
CA ASP A 8 24.47 6.54 2.34
C ASP A 8 25.09 5.61 3.39
N LEU A 9 25.78 4.56 2.96
CA LEU A 9 26.44 3.60 3.86
C LEU A 9 27.54 4.28 4.68
N THR A 10 28.30 5.22 4.08
CA THR A 10 29.31 6.00 4.79
C THR A 10 28.67 6.86 5.88
N VAL A 11 27.61 7.61 5.54
CA VAL A 11 26.88 8.45 6.50
C VAL A 11 26.26 7.63 7.63
N LEU A 12 25.70 6.46 7.31
CA LEU A 12 25.12 5.56 8.30
C LEU A 12 26.18 5.01 9.26
N ALA A 13 27.36 4.64 8.75
CA ALA A 13 28.47 4.16 9.57
C ALA A 13 28.94 5.22 10.58
N GLU A 14 29.01 6.49 10.16
CA GLU A 14 29.44 7.59 11.01
C GLU A 14 28.40 7.98 12.08
N LYS A 15 27.11 8.05 11.68
CA LYS A 15 26.05 8.63 12.52
C LYS A 15 25.27 7.61 13.35
N ALA A 16 25.14 6.40 12.86
CA ALA A 16 24.26 5.38 13.47
C ALA A 16 24.99 4.41 14.41
N GLY A 17 26.29 4.48 14.49
CA GLY A 17 27.11 3.69 15.42
C GLY A 17 26.95 2.18 15.21
N LYS A 18 26.42 1.49 16.22
CA LYS A 18 26.28 0.02 16.23
C LYS A 18 24.98 -0.50 15.61
N LEU A 19 24.15 0.37 15.05
CA LEU A 19 22.88 -0.06 14.42
C LEU A 19 23.18 -0.77 13.09
N ASP A 20 22.55 -1.93 12.90
CA ASP A 20 22.65 -2.69 11.65
C ASP A 20 21.41 -2.43 10.79
N PHE A 21 21.57 -1.70 9.70
CA PHE A 21 20.50 -1.35 8.75
C PHE A 21 20.26 -2.43 7.70
N CYS A 22 21.00 -3.56 7.74
CA CYS A 22 20.93 -4.63 6.75
C CYS A 22 20.96 -4.11 5.30
N PRO A 23 21.95 -3.27 4.91
CA PRO A 23 21.95 -2.63 3.61
C PRO A 23 22.18 -3.65 2.49
N ASN A 24 21.49 -3.46 1.36
CA ASN A 24 21.72 -4.08 0.06
C ASN A 24 21.61 -5.62 -0.02
N VAL A 25 22.09 -6.36 0.98
CA VAL A 25 22.11 -7.82 0.96
C VAL A 25 21.15 -8.39 1.98
N PRO A 26 20.17 -9.23 1.55
CA PRO A 26 19.28 -9.91 2.48
C PRO A 26 20.04 -10.86 3.41
N ARG A 27 19.68 -10.84 4.68
CA ARG A 27 20.28 -11.75 5.69
C ARG A 27 19.23 -12.70 6.23
N ARG A 28 19.56 -13.97 6.26
CA ARG A 28 18.73 -14.97 6.94
C ARG A 28 18.99 -14.87 8.43
N LYS A 29 17.97 -14.46 9.19
CA LYS A 29 18.04 -14.40 10.65
C LYS A 29 16.70 -14.86 11.23
N GLN A 30 16.77 -15.64 12.28
CA GLN A 30 15.58 -15.95 13.07
C GLN A 30 15.25 -14.74 13.92
N LEU A 31 14.06 -14.18 13.71
CA LEU A 31 13.55 -13.05 14.46
C LEU A 31 12.41 -13.52 15.36
N ASP A 32 12.46 -13.19 16.63
CA ASP A 32 11.40 -13.50 17.60
C ASP A 32 10.35 -12.39 17.63
N ALA A 33 10.76 -11.15 17.38
CA ALA A 33 9.86 -10.02 17.26
C ALA A 33 10.40 -9.00 16.26
N VAL A 34 9.49 -8.31 15.59
CA VAL A 34 9.77 -7.18 14.68
C VAL A 34 8.88 -6.02 15.07
N MET A 35 9.46 -4.84 15.23
CA MET A 35 8.72 -3.61 15.45
C MET A 35 8.73 -2.76 14.19
N ASN A 36 7.54 -2.35 13.75
CA ASN A 36 7.37 -1.36 12.70
C ASN A 36 6.90 -0.05 13.30
N ASN A 37 7.63 1.03 13.01
CA ASN A 37 7.30 2.38 13.42
C ASN A 37 6.91 3.20 12.20
N SER A 38 5.77 3.87 12.26
CA SER A 38 5.30 4.82 11.27
C SER A 38 5.13 6.18 11.91
N PHE A 39 5.87 7.17 11.41
CA PHE A 39 5.85 8.54 11.91
C PHE A 39 5.31 9.46 10.82
N ALA A 40 4.30 10.26 11.14
CA ALA A 40 3.69 11.20 10.21
C ALA A 40 4.06 12.66 10.56
N PHE A 41 4.18 13.50 9.54
CA PHE A 41 4.46 14.94 9.71
C PHE A 41 3.39 15.66 10.55
N GLY A 42 2.14 15.15 10.57
CA GLY A 42 1.07 15.67 11.41
C GLY A 42 1.13 15.26 12.89
N GLY A 43 2.20 14.58 13.32
CA GLY A 43 2.38 14.16 14.73
C GLY A 43 1.66 12.85 15.09
N ASN A 44 0.97 12.21 14.16
CA ASN A 44 0.39 10.90 14.37
C ASN A 44 1.47 9.83 14.22
N ASN A 45 1.76 9.11 15.29
CA ASN A 45 2.76 8.06 15.31
C ASN A 45 2.12 6.74 15.67
N ALA A 46 2.48 5.68 14.95
CA ALA A 46 2.02 4.33 15.22
C ALA A 46 3.21 3.36 15.29
N SER A 47 3.16 2.43 16.24
CA SER A 47 4.14 1.36 16.39
C SER A 47 3.41 0.03 16.49
N ILE A 48 3.77 -0.93 15.64
CA ILE A 48 3.21 -2.28 15.66
C ILE A 48 4.35 -3.27 15.89
N ILE A 49 4.13 -4.20 16.81
CA ILE A 49 5.06 -5.28 17.11
C ILE A 49 4.45 -6.60 16.63
N PHE A 50 5.18 -7.30 15.77
CA PHE A 50 4.86 -8.64 15.33
C PHE A 50 5.76 -9.62 16.07
N GLY A 51 5.19 -10.56 16.79
CA GLY A 51 5.93 -11.59 17.51
C GLY A 51 5.70 -12.97 16.89
N ARG A 52 6.70 -13.83 17.00
CA ARG A 52 6.58 -15.25 16.61
C ARG A 52 5.67 -16.03 17.55
N GLN A 53 5.68 -15.69 18.82
CA GLN A 53 4.80 -16.27 19.83
C GLN A 53 3.74 -15.27 20.22
N ALA A 54 2.50 -15.72 20.32
CA ALA A 54 1.46 -14.91 20.91
C ALA A 54 1.82 -14.66 22.38
N GLY A 55 1.99 -13.39 22.75
CA GLY A 55 2.03 -13.02 24.17
C GLY A 55 0.68 -13.26 24.82
N GLU A 56 0.65 -13.26 26.16
CA GLU A 56 -0.62 -13.25 26.87
C GLU A 56 -1.49 -12.08 26.40
N PRO A 57 -2.69 -12.38 25.83
CA PRO A 57 -3.52 -11.35 25.25
C PRO A 57 -3.96 -10.40 26.40
N ARG A 58 -3.52 -9.16 26.35
CA ARG A 58 -4.09 -8.10 27.19
C ARG A 58 -5.47 -7.72 26.66
N ARG A 59 -6.42 -8.60 26.83
CA ARG A 59 -7.81 -8.33 26.44
C ARG A 59 -8.39 -7.24 27.33
N ARG A 60 -8.99 -6.24 26.73
CA ARG A 60 -10.02 -5.47 27.42
C ARG A 60 -11.22 -6.39 27.57
N PRO A 61 -11.75 -6.60 28.80
CA PRO A 61 -12.93 -7.42 28.99
C PRO A 61 -14.05 -6.96 28.03
N GLY A 62 -14.60 -7.91 27.25
CA GLY A 62 -15.67 -7.63 26.31
C GLY A 62 -15.27 -7.10 24.92
N ALA A 63 -13.98 -6.90 24.63
CA ALA A 63 -13.56 -6.56 23.28
C ALA A 63 -13.51 -7.81 22.38
N PRO A 64 -14.07 -7.74 21.14
CA PRO A 64 -13.97 -8.84 20.20
C PRO A 64 -12.52 -9.04 19.74
N ASP A 65 -12.18 -10.25 19.33
CA ASP A 65 -10.91 -10.52 18.66
C ASP A 65 -10.90 -9.87 17.27
N ILE A 66 -9.83 -9.15 16.96
CA ILE A 66 -9.60 -8.59 15.63
C ILE A 66 -8.52 -9.44 14.97
N LEU A 67 -8.85 -10.04 13.84
CA LEU A 67 -7.96 -10.92 13.09
C LEU A 67 -7.57 -10.28 11.76
N LEU A 68 -6.29 -10.41 11.39
CA LEU A 68 -5.83 -10.14 10.04
C LEU A 68 -6.01 -11.43 9.23
N THR A 69 -6.98 -11.46 8.32
CA THR A 69 -7.37 -12.66 7.59
C THR A 69 -6.83 -12.73 6.17
N GLY A 70 -6.51 -11.58 5.56
CA GLY A 70 -5.97 -11.50 4.21
C GLY A 70 -5.12 -10.27 3.98
N ILE A 71 -4.20 -10.36 3.04
CA ILE A 71 -3.27 -9.31 2.64
C ILE A 71 -3.29 -9.19 1.13
N GLY A 72 -3.61 -8.01 0.61
CA GLY A 72 -3.49 -7.65 -0.81
C GLY A 72 -2.40 -6.63 -1.03
N LEU A 73 -1.60 -6.84 -2.06
CA LEU A 73 -0.42 -6.04 -2.36
C LEU A 73 -0.37 -5.65 -3.83
N VAL A 74 -0.19 -4.34 -4.09
CA VAL A 74 0.13 -3.80 -5.41
C VAL A 74 1.42 -3.03 -5.27
N THR A 75 2.48 -3.53 -5.88
CA THR A 75 3.83 -2.98 -5.68
C THR A 75 4.62 -2.95 -6.99
N PRO A 76 5.66 -2.13 -7.11
CA PRO A 76 6.56 -2.15 -8.24
C PRO A 76 7.28 -3.50 -8.45
N LEU A 77 7.36 -4.33 -7.41
CA LEU A 77 7.99 -5.66 -7.45
C LEU A 77 7.00 -6.78 -7.84
N GLY A 78 5.76 -6.42 -8.14
CA GLY A 78 4.70 -7.34 -8.52
C GLY A 78 3.45 -7.20 -7.64
N ASN A 79 2.36 -7.76 -8.12
CA ASN A 79 1.07 -7.76 -7.45
C ASN A 79 0.86 -9.08 -6.70
N GLY A 80 0.22 -8.98 -5.56
CA GLY A 80 -0.08 -10.12 -4.70
C GLY A 80 1.05 -10.51 -3.74
N LYS A 81 0.67 -11.18 -2.67
CA LYS A 81 1.53 -11.58 -1.57
C LYS A 81 2.71 -12.47 -2.01
N THR A 82 2.46 -13.42 -2.92
CA THR A 82 3.47 -14.37 -3.38
C THR A 82 4.58 -13.67 -4.15
N ALA A 83 4.23 -12.85 -5.14
CA ALA A 83 5.20 -12.10 -5.94
C ALA A 83 6.08 -11.19 -5.09
N TYR A 84 5.47 -10.48 -4.15
CA TYR A 84 6.20 -9.61 -3.23
C TYR A 84 7.15 -10.38 -2.32
N LEU A 85 6.70 -11.50 -1.74
CA LEU A 85 7.56 -12.33 -0.87
C LEU A 85 8.72 -12.96 -1.62
N ASP A 86 8.52 -13.37 -2.88
CA ASP A 86 9.58 -13.91 -3.71
C ASP A 86 10.60 -12.84 -4.09
N ALA A 87 10.14 -11.64 -4.43
CA ALA A 87 11.01 -10.48 -4.62
C ALA A 87 11.86 -10.18 -3.36
N CYS A 88 11.24 -10.22 -2.18
CA CYS A 88 11.96 -10.04 -0.91
C CYS A 88 13.01 -11.14 -0.67
N ARG A 89 12.69 -12.40 -0.99
CA ARG A 89 13.61 -13.54 -0.82
C ARG A 89 14.82 -13.47 -1.73
N THR A 90 14.61 -12.99 -2.96
CA THR A 90 15.67 -12.84 -3.96
C THR A 90 16.47 -11.56 -3.79
N GLY A 91 16.03 -10.64 -2.92
CA GLY A 91 16.62 -9.32 -2.76
C GLY A 91 16.32 -8.40 -3.94
N ALA A 92 15.28 -8.68 -4.70
CA ALA A 92 14.87 -7.81 -5.79
C ALA A 92 14.51 -6.42 -5.24
N HIS A 93 14.98 -5.39 -5.91
CA HIS A 93 14.70 -3.99 -5.62
C HIS A 93 14.68 -3.22 -6.93
N MET A 94 14.00 -2.11 -6.95
CA MET A 94 14.03 -1.19 -8.07
C MET A 94 14.98 -0.04 -7.77
N GLU A 95 15.80 0.32 -8.74
CA GLU A 95 16.75 1.42 -8.61
C GLU A 95 16.19 2.71 -9.24
N GLY A 96 16.53 3.84 -8.62
CA GLY A 96 16.29 5.17 -9.18
C GLY A 96 14.87 5.70 -9.04
N ALA A 97 14.65 6.85 -9.68
CA ALA A 97 13.35 7.55 -9.66
C ALA A 97 12.21 6.79 -10.33
N GLU A 98 12.51 5.78 -11.12
CA GLU A 98 11.52 4.94 -11.81
C GLU A 98 10.80 3.98 -10.86
N ALA A 99 11.38 3.68 -9.70
CA ALA A 99 10.83 2.74 -8.73
C ALA A 99 9.40 3.09 -8.27
N SER A 100 9.03 4.38 -8.28
CA SER A 100 7.70 4.84 -7.89
C SER A 100 6.69 4.91 -9.04
N SER A 101 7.16 4.88 -10.30
CA SER A 101 6.30 5.14 -11.46
C SER A 101 5.75 3.88 -12.15
N HIS A 102 6.24 2.69 -11.78
CA HIS A 102 5.93 1.45 -12.50
C HIS A 102 5.02 0.47 -11.77
N VAL A 103 4.15 0.97 -10.90
CA VAL A 103 3.10 0.11 -10.36
C VAL A 103 2.06 -0.13 -11.44
N THR A 104 1.95 -1.36 -11.90
CA THR A 104 0.93 -1.73 -12.89
C THR A 104 -0.29 -2.31 -12.18
N THR A 105 -1.46 -1.89 -12.60
CA THR A 105 -2.74 -2.43 -12.13
C THR A 105 -3.40 -3.30 -13.20
N ALA A 106 -2.60 -3.84 -14.12
CA ALA A 106 -3.08 -4.56 -15.31
C ALA A 106 -3.83 -5.86 -14.97
N ASP A 107 -3.66 -6.41 -13.76
CA ASP A 107 -4.24 -7.71 -13.38
C ASP A 107 -5.66 -7.60 -12.79
N TYR A 108 -6.43 -6.54 -13.16
CA TYR A 108 -7.80 -6.37 -12.69
C TYR A 108 -8.73 -7.52 -13.11
N ASP A 109 -8.49 -8.17 -14.25
CA ASP A 109 -9.26 -9.33 -14.71
C ASP A 109 -9.08 -10.54 -13.79
N ALA A 110 -7.87 -10.76 -13.29
CA ALA A 110 -7.57 -11.81 -12.32
C ALA A 110 -8.30 -11.58 -10.98
N GLN A 111 -8.67 -10.34 -10.69
CA GLN A 111 -9.39 -9.96 -9.48
C GLN A 111 -10.93 -9.93 -9.67
N GLY A 112 -11.42 -10.24 -10.86
CA GLY A 112 -12.86 -10.24 -11.14
C GLY A 112 -13.49 -8.85 -11.25
N LEU A 113 -12.70 -7.80 -11.39
CA LEU A 113 -13.17 -6.43 -11.55
C LEU A 113 -13.71 -6.19 -12.96
N LYS A 114 -14.89 -5.56 -13.07
CA LYS A 114 -15.49 -5.25 -14.38
C LYS A 114 -14.72 -4.10 -15.06
N MET A 115 -14.23 -4.34 -16.29
CA MET A 115 -13.51 -3.35 -17.10
C MET A 115 -14.25 -2.00 -17.18
N ALA A 116 -15.56 -2.01 -17.39
CA ALA A 116 -16.35 -0.79 -17.52
C ALA A 116 -16.32 0.09 -16.25
N PHE A 117 -16.17 -0.52 -15.08
CA PHE A 117 -15.98 0.19 -13.81
C PHE A 117 -14.53 0.63 -13.65
N TYR A 118 -13.59 -0.29 -13.83
CA TYR A 118 -12.16 -0.07 -13.59
C TYR A 118 -11.58 1.08 -14.41
N ARG A 119 -11.96 1.22 -15.68
CA ARG A 119 -11.51 2.32 -16.57
C ARG A 119 -11.91 3.72 -16.12
N LYS A 120 -12.89 3.83 -15.23
CA LYS A 120 -13.37 5.14 -14.72
C LYS A 120 -12.56 5.60 -13.51
N LEU A 121 -11.82 4.70 -12.89
CA LEU A 121 -11.02 4.97 -11.72
C LEU A 121 -9.70 5.63 -12.13
N ASP A 122 -9.22 6.54 -11.31
CA ASP A 122 -7.85 7.02 -11.38
C ASP A 122 -6.87 5.92 -10.93
N HIS A 123 -5.57 6.13 -11.17
CA HIS A 123 -4.56 5.12 -10.90
C HIS A 123 -4.50 4.70 -9.42
N LEU A 124 -4.62 5.65 -8.49
CA LEU A 124 -4.66 5.36 -7.05
C LEU A 124 -5.85 4.47 -6.69
N SER A 125 -7.05 4.85 -7.18
CA SER A 125 -8.27 4.06 -6.95
C SER A 125 -8.21 2.67 -7.60
N GLN A 126 -7.53 2.55 -8.75
CA GLN A 126 -7.25 1.25 -9.37
C GLN A 126 -6.37 0.37 -8.49
N MET A 127 -5.28 0.91 -7.94
CA MET A 127 -4.42 0.17 -7.01
C MET A 127 -5.19 -0.28 -5.77
N GLN A 128 -6.02 0.59 -5.21
CA GLN A 128 -6.85 0.26 -4.05
C GLN A 128 -7.87 -0.84 -4.35
N ALA A 129 -8.54 -0.77 -5.50
CA ALA A 129 -9.50 -1.79 -5.92
C ALA A 129 -8.83 -3.16 -6.11
N VAL A 130 -7.68 -3.21 -6.77
CA VAL A 130 -6.92 -4.45 -7.00
C VAL A 130 -6.41 -5.01 -5.67
N SER A 131 -5.77 -4.20 -4.83
CA SER A 131 -5.26 -4.67 -3.53
C SER A 131 -6.38 -5.10 -2.58
N GLY A 132 -7.52 -4.41 -2.60
CA GLY A 132 -8.70 -4.81 -1.80
C GLY A 132 -9.26 -6.16 -2.22
N MET A 133 -9.41 -6.40 -3.52
CA MET A 133 -9.86 -7.69 -4.03
C MET A 133 -8.85 -8.80 -3.76
N ASP A 134 -7.56 -8.53 -3.91
CA ASP A 134 -6.49 -9.48 -3.59
C ASP A 134 -6.51 -9.87 -2.10
N ALA A 135 -6.76 -8.90 -1.20
CA ALA A 135 -6.92 -9.17 0.23
C ALA A 135 -8.14 -10.06 0.54
N LEU A 136 -9.26 -9.84 -0.15
CA LEU A 136 -10.45 -10.68 -0.01
C LEU A 136 -10.20 -12.11 -0.51
N HIS A 137 -9.49 -12.26 -1.63
CA HIS A 137 -9.10 -13.56 -2.16
C HIS A 137 -8.13 -14.30 -1.22
N ASP A 138 -7.12 -13.60 -0.68
CA ASP A 138 -6.17 -14.18 0.29
C ASP A 138 -6.87 -14.60 1.59
N ALA A 139 -7.93 -13.89 1.99
CA ALA A 139 -8.79 -14.24 3.12
C ALA A 139 -9.77 -15.39 2.81
N ALA A 140 -9.84 -15.86 1.57
CA ALA A 140 -10.89 -16.76 1.08
C ALA A 140 -12.32 -16.25 1.38
N TYR A 141 -12.49 -14.90 1.33
CA TYR A 141 -13.74 -14.24 1.65
C TYR A 141 -14.50 -13.85 0.37
N THR A 142 -15.69 -14.40 0.22
CA THR A 142 -16.57 -14.09 -0.92
C THR A 142 -17.57 -13.02 -0.51
N VAL A 143 -17.61 -11.92 -1.26
CA VAL A 143 -18.62 -10.87 -1.09
C VAL A 143 -19.92 -11.30 -1.78
N THR A 144 -21.01 -11.23 -1.04
CA THR A 144 -22.37 -11.50 -1.52
C THR A 144 -23.28 -10.32 -1.20
N ASP A 145 -24.45 -10.25 -1.81
CA ASP A 145 -25.45 -9.21 -1.51
C ASP A 145 -25.87 -9.22 -0.03
N GLU A 146 -25.81 -10.38 0.61
CA GLU A 146 -26.18 -10.54 2.02
C GLU A 146 -25.13 -10.00 2.99
N ASN A 147 -23.82 -10.14 2.65
CA ASN A 147 -22.73 -9.74 3.53
C ASN A 147 -22.07 -8.41 3.16
N ALA A 148 -22.34 -7.86 1.97
CA ALA A 148 -21.71 -6.61 1.50
C ALA A 148 -21.94 -5.44 2.45
N GLY A 149 -23.10 -5.36 3.09
CA GLY A 149 -23.43 -4.34 4.08
C GLY A 149 -22.65 -4.43 5.40
N HIS A 150 -21.94 -5.54 5.64
CA HIS A 150 -21.09 -5.75 6.82
C HIS A 150 -19.61 -5.55 6.55
N ILE A 151 -19.25 -5.17 5.33
CA ILE A 151 -17.85 -4.92 4.92
C ILE A 151 -17.61 -3.42 4.92
N GLY A 152 -16.71 -2.97 5.77
CA GLY A 152 -16.22 -1.58 5.78
C GLY A 152 -14.91 -1.47 5.02
N MET A 153 -14.66 -0.32 4.39
CA MET A 153 -13.39 0.01 3.74
C MET A 153 -12.81 1.27 4.38
N ILE A 154 -11.55 1.19 4.82
CA ILE A 154 -10.81 2.33 5.34
C ILE A 154 -9.57 2.51 4.48
N ILE A 155 -9.45 3.68 3.86
CA ILE A 155 -8.36 4.00 2.95
C ILE A 155 -7.47 5.06 3.58
N GLY A 156 -6.16 4.78 3.64
CA GLY A 156 -5.14 5.74 4.02
C GLY A 156 -4.36 6.20 2.79
N THR A 157 -4.25 7.51 2.61
CA THR A 157 -3.41 8.12 1.56
C THR A 157 -2.78 9.41 2.09
N SER A 158 -1.60 9.77 1.61
CA SER A 158 -0.96 11.03 1.99
C SER A 158 -1.48 12.22 1.20
N GLU A 159 -1.73 12.05 -0.08
CA GLU A 159 -2.04 13.14 -1.01
C GLU A 159 -3.32 12.90 -1.84
N GLY A 160 -3.84 11.67 -1.83
CA GLY A 160 -5.04 11.31 -2.58
C GLY A 160 -4.88 11.47 -4.09
N ALA A 161 -5.91 11.97 -4.74
CA ALA A 161 -6.02 12.08 -6.19
C ALA A 161 -5.37 13.37 -6.75
N VAL A 162 -4.10 13.64 -6.43
CA VAL A 162 -3.39 14.87 -6.86
C VAL A 162 -3.32 14.98 -8.37
N GLY A 163 -2.96 13.92 -9.08
CA GLY A 163 -2.89 13.90 -10.54
C GLY A 163 -4.20 14.33 -11.20
N PRO A 164 -5.31 13.61 -10.97
CA PRO A 164 -6.63 13.99 -11.44
C PRO A 164 -7.06 15.41 -11.07
N SER A 165 -6.72 15.87 -9.86
CA SER A 165 -7.04 17.22 -9.39
C SER A 165 -6.28 18.29 -10.17
N CYS A 166 -4.98 18.10 -10.40
CA CYS A 166 -4.15 18.99 -11.22
C CYS A 166 -4.64 19.03 -12.67
N ASP A 167 -4.95 17.87 -13.26
CA ASP A 167 -5.46 17.78 -14.62
C ASP A 167 -6.80 18.50 -14.78
N PHE A 168 -7.69 18.33 -13.81
CA PHE A 168 -8.99 19.01 -13.79
C PHE A 168 -8.82 20.53 -13.65
N GLN A 169 -7.96 20.99 -12.73
CA GLN A 169 -7.66 22.40 -12.54
C GLN A 169 -7.03 23.03 -13.79
N ASN A 170 -6.10 22.34 -14.45
CA ASN A 170 -5.49 22.79 -15.69
C ASN A 170 -6.54 22.97 -16.80
N LEU A 171 -7.50 22.05 -16.91
CA LEU A 171 -8.59 22.18 -17.90
C LEU A 171 -9.48 23.40 -17.64
N ILE A 172 -9.80 23.68 -16.38
CA ILE A 172 -10.57 24.88 -16.02
C ILE A 172 -9.76 26.15 -16.31
N THR A 173 -8.47 26.15 -15.99
CA THR A 173 -7.59 27.31 -16.26
C THR A 173 -7.47 27.61 -17.74
N GLN A 174 -7.40 26.57 -18.59
CA GLN A 174 -7.25 26.73 -20.04
C GLN A 174 -8.57 27.07 -20.76
N LYS A 175 -9.68 26.55 -20.31
CA LYS A 175 -10.96 26.58 -21.03
C LYS A 175 -12.09 27.28 -20.27
N GLY A 176 -11.80 27.87 -19.11
CA GLY A 176 -12.78 28.42 -18.20
C GLY A 176 -13.81 27.36 -17.77
N ASN A 177 -15.05 27.76 -17.54
CA ASN A 177 -16.13 26.86 -17.12
C ASN A 177 -16.38 25.68 -18.09
N ALA A 178 -16.04 25.85 -19.38
CA ALA A 178 -16.17 24.80 -20.39
C ALA A 178 -15.16 23.66 -20.18
N GLY A 179 -14.10 23.88 -19.39
CA GLY A 179 -13.15 22.84 -18.99
C GLY A 179 -13.66 21.92 -17.88
N GLY A 180 -14.71 22.33 -17.17
CA GLY A 180 -15.35 21.51 -16.12
C GLY A 180 -16.04 20.28 -16.72
N SER A 181 -15.70 19.10 -16.20
CA SER A 181 -16.28 17.83 -16.63
C SER A 181 -16.86 17.07 -15.44
N ALA A 182 -18.17 16.86 -15.45
CA ALA A 182 -18.85 16.05 -14.45
C ALA A 182 -18.33 14.61 -14.41
N PHE A 183 -17.75 14.11 -15.51
CA PHE A 183 -17.16 12.80 -15.59
C PHE A 183 -15.77 12.72 -14.90
N LYS A 184 -14.99 13.80 -14.95
CA LYS A 184 -13.66 13.86 -14.34
C LYS A 184 -13.69 14.28 -12.87
N PHE A 185 -14.67 15.08 -12.49
CA PHE A 185 -14.79 15.63 -11.14
C PHE A 185 -14.81 14.57 -10.02
N PRO A 186 -15.50 13.42 -10.14
CA PRO A 186 -15.50 12.41 -9.08
C PRO A 186 -14.11 11.88 -8.71
N ASN A 187 -13.17 11.90 -9.66
CA ASN A 187 -11.79 11.45 -9.41
C ASN A 187 -10.90 12.51 -8.73
N THR A 188 -11.46 13.69 -8.41
CA THR A 188 -10.73 14.78 -7.74
C THR A 188 -11.09 14.91 -6.26
N VAL A 189 -12.04 14.14 -5.77
CA VAL A 189 -12.55 14.21 -4.40
C VAL A 189 -12.19 12.94 -3.62
N TYR A 190 -12.07 13.09 -2.30
CA TYR A 190 -11.56 12.06 -1.37
C TYR A 190 -12.69 11.27 -0.69
N ASN A 191 -13.75 10.96 -1.34
CA ASN A 191 -14.90 10.28 -0.73
C ASN A 191 -15.30 9.00 -1.46
#